data_53d4ad1441d2a6992c33a7b8668ae450
#
_entry.id   53d4ad1441d2a6992c33a7b8668ae450
#
_cell.length_a   1.000
_cell.length_b   1.000
_cell.length_c   1.000
_cell.angle_alpha   90.00
_cell.angle_beta   90.00
_cell.angle_gamma   90.00
#
_symmetry.space_group_name_H-M   'P 1'
#
loop_
_entity.id
_entity.type
_entity.pdbx_description
1 polymer ?
#
loop_
_entity_poly.entity_id
_entity_poly.type
_entity_poly.pdbx_seq_one_letter_code
_entity_poly.pdbx_strand_id
1 'polypeptide(L)'
;MFDFGCAARNEGGVAGRNNKGLVTIDRKTRKDSFYLYQAYWTKDPMVHINGRRYAQRAGETTEVKVYSNQDCVTLYLNGKEVGTQQAHRVFHFTVALAEGFNTLLAVAGSAKDSITLEKVEKEPACYTLPEFNERQEGVANLSLIHI
;
A
#
# COMPACT_ATOMS: atom_id res chain seq x y z
N MET A 1 -5.25 -10.28 -12.96
CA MET A 1 -6.37 -9.30 -13.01
C MET A 1 -5.80 -7.91 -13.16
N PHE A 2 -6.20 -7.20 -14.19
CA PHE A 2 -5.75 -5.84 -14.48
C PHE A 2 -6.90 -4.86 -14.29
N ASP A 3 -6.58 -3.60 -14.02
CA ASP A 3 -7.54 -2.51 -14.18
C ASP A 3 -7.91 -2.40 -15.66
N PHE A 4 -9.12 -1.98 -15.95
CA PHE A 4 -9.60 -1.88 -17.32
C PHE A 4 -10.48 -0.64 -17.52
N GLY A 5 -10.66 -0.25 -18.78
CA GLY A 5 -11.56 0.81 -19.15
C GLY A 5 -13.02 0.38 -19.02
N CYS A 6 -13.86 1.27 -18.53
CA CYS A 6 -15.30 1.06 -18.44
C CYS A 6 -16.02 2.39 -18.58
N ALA A 7 -16.77 2.57 -19.64
CA ALA A 7 -17.45 3.82 -19.93
C ALA A 7 -18.47 4.25 -18.86
N ALA A 8 -18.99 3.29 -18.10
CA ALA A 8 -20.01 3.55 -17.07
C ALA A 8 -19.44 3.87 -15.68
N ARG A 9 -18.10 3.97 -15.55
CA ARG A 9 -17.46 4.17 -14.25
C ARG A 9 -16.41 5.26 -14.25
N ASN A 10 -16.34 5.96 -13.11
CA ASN A 10 -15.35 6.98 -12.85
C ASN A 10 -14.71 6.66 -11.49
N GLU A 11 -13.61 5.98 -11.47
CA GLU A 11 -12.92 5.61 -10.24
C GLU A 11 -11.56 6.32 -10.14
N GLY A 12 -11.21 6.75 -8.94
CA GLY A 12 -9.96 7.46 -8.71
C GLY A 12 -9.83 8.79 -9.44
N GLY A 13 -10.96 9.47 -9.69
CA GLY A 13 -11.00 10.74 -10.41
C GLY A 13 -10.73 10.63 -11.92
N VAL A 14 -10.71 9.43 -12.47
CA VAL A 14 -10.48 9.18 -13.89
C VAL A 14 -11.72 8.57 -14.52
N ALA A 15 -12.26 9.26 -15.50
CA ALA A 15 -13.44 8.80 -16.24
C ALA A 15 -13.16 7.51 -17.03
N GLY A 16 -14.15 6.64 -17.06
CA GLY A 16 -14.07 5.40 -17.84
C GLY A 16 -13.09 4.36 -17.33
N ARG A 17 -12.73 4.40 -16.06
CA ARG A 17 -11.74 3.49 -15.46
C ARG A 17 -12.33 2.66 -14.34
N ASN A 18 -11.93 1.39 -14.29
CA ASN A 18 -12.22 0.48 -13.20
C ASN A 18 -10.91 0.09 -12.50
N ASN A 19 -10.80 0.40 -11.20
CA ASN A 19 -9.59 0.19 -10.40
C ASN A 19 -9.61 -1.09 -9.56
N LYS A 20 -10.48 -2.03 -9.82
CA LYS A 20 -10.62 -3.27 -9.03
C LYS A 20 -9.58 -4.34 -9.36
N GLY A 21 -8.72 -4.11 -10.33
CA GLY A 21 -7.66 -5.04 -10.67
C GLY A 21 -6.51 -5.03 -9.65
N LEU A 22 -5.64 -6.02 -9.76
CA LEU A 22 -4.42 -6.13 -8.94
C LEU A 22 -3.23 -5.40 -9.57
N VAL A 23 -3.33 -5.07 -10.84
CA VAL A 23 -2.31 -4.37 -11.62
C VAL A 23 -2.97 -3.17 -12.28
N THR A 24 -2.25 -2.07 -12.37
CA THR A 24 -2.77 -0.84 -12.98
C THR A 24 -3.08 -1.03 -14.48
N ILE A 25 -3.93 -0.15 -15.03
CA ILE A 25 -4.42 -0.25 -16.40
C ILE A 25 -3.28 -0.22 -17.44
N ASP A 26 -2.20 0.50 -17.18
CA ASP A 26 -1.00 0.51 -18.00
C ASP A 26 -0.11 -0.73 -17.83
N ARG A 27 -0.48 -1.62 -16.91
CA ARG A 27 0.21 -2.87 -16.56
C ARG A 27 1.63 -2.71 -16.02
N LYS A 28 2.01 -1.50 -15.64
CA LYS A 28 3.35 -1.20 -15.14
C LYS A 28 3.50 -1.35 -13.63
N THR A 29 2.41 -1.23 -12.88
CA THR A 29 2.44 -1.24 -11.42
C THR A 29 1.56 -2.35 -10.87
N ARG A 30 2.15 -3.19 -10.02
CA ARG A 30 1.42 -4.14 -9.19
C ARG A 30 0.98 -3.45 -7.91
N LYS A 31 -0.29 -3.56 -7.57
CA LYS A 31 -0.84 -3.00 -6.33
C LYS A 31 -0.45 -3.86 -5.14
N ASP A 32 -0.53 -3.30 -3.92
CA ASP A 32 -0.25 -4.07 -2.70
C ASP A 32 -1.10 -5.34 -2.60
N SER A 33 -2.36 -5.28 -3.03
CA SER A 33 -3.24 -6.44 -3.07
C SER A 33 -2.73 -7.59 -3.95
N PHE A 34 -1.97 -7.30 -5.01
CA PHE A 34 -1.32 -8.34 -5.81
C PHE A 34 -0.40 -9.20 -4.95
N TYR A 35 0.37 -8.59 -4.07
CA TYR A 35 1.33 -9.28 -3.21
C TYR A 35 0.64 -10.08 -2.11
N LEU A 36 -0.52 -9.63 -1.64
CA LEU A 36 -1.33 -10.43 -0.73
C LEU A 36 -1.78 -11.73 -1.40
N TYR A 37 -2.31 -11.66 -2.61
CA TYR A 37 -2.66 -12.85 -3.36
C TYR A 37 -1.45 -13.73 -3.65
N GLN A 38 -0.33 -13.14 -4.00
CA GLN A 38 0.92 -13.88 -4.21
C GLN A 38 1.31 -14.67 -2.95
N ALA A 39 1.15 -14.09 -1.77
CA ALA A 39 1.43 -14.79 -0.51
C ALA A 39 0.59 -16.05 -0.31
N TYR A 40 -0.58 -16.12 -0.90
CA TYR A 40 -1.44 -17.31 -0.82
C TYR A 40 -1.14 -18.37 -1.87
N TRP A 41 -0.73 -17.99 -3.06
CA TRP A 41 -0.57 -18.98 -4.14
C TRP A 41 0.86 -19.37 -4.47
N THR A 42 1.87 -18.61 -4.02
CA THR A 42 3.27 -18.99 -4.25
C THR A 42 3.81 -19.89 -3.15
N LYS A 43 4.67 -20.83 -3.53
CA LYS A 43 5.41 -21.68 -2.59
C LYS A 43 6.80 -21.14 -2.29
N ASP A 44 7.33 -20.28 -3.15
CA ASP A 44 8.63 -19.67 -2.94
C ASP A 44 8.54 -18.62 -1.82
N PRO A 45 9.55 -18.51 -0.94
CA PRO A 45 9.57 -17.48 0.08
C PRO A 45 9.38 -16.10 -0.54
N MET A 46 8.44 -15.31 -0.01
CA MET A 46 8.19 -13.96 -0.44
C MET A 46 7.91 -13.04 0.75
N VAL A 47 8.26 -11.79 0.61
CA VAL A 47 7.94 -10.72 1.54
C VAL A 47 7.74 -9.41 0.77
N HIS A 48 6.75 -8.64 1.15
CA HIS A 48 6.46 -7.35 0.54
C HIS A 48 6.01 -6.35 1.59
N ILE A 49 6.71 -5.23 1.69
CA ILE A 49 6.32 -4.11 2.55
C ILE A 49 5.33 -3.25 1.77
N ASN A 50 4.15 -3.03 2.34
CA ASN A 50 3.08 -2.26 1.73
C ASN A 50 3.28 -0.76 1.88
N GLY A 51 2.51 0.01 1.11
CA GLY A 51 2.47 1.45 1.25
C GLY A 51 3.63 2.20 0.61
N ARG A 52 4.23 1.65 -0.42
CA ARG A 52 5.37 2.27 -1.12
C ARG A 52 5.04 3.65 -1.69
N ARG A 53 3.80 3.85 -2.11
CA ARG A 53 3.33 5.15 -2.63
C ARG A 53 3.07 6.16 -1.53
N TYR A 54 2.82 5.69 -0.31
CA TYR A 54 2.66 6.49 0.88
C TYR A 54 4.03 6.66 1.57
N ALA A 55 4.99 7.23 0.85
CA ALA A 55 6.37 7.31 1.28
C ALA A 55 6.63 8.45 2.29
N GLN A 56 5.87 9.53 2.20
CA GLN A 56 5.98 10.66 3.12
C GLN A 56 4.93 10.53 4.23
N ARG A 57 5.37 10.43 5.47
CA ARG A 57 4.49 10.17 6.61
C ARG A 57 4.73 11.18 7.72
N ALA A 58 3.63 11.69 8.27
CA ALA A 58 3.64 12.57 9.43
C ALA A 58 3.36 11.80 10.71
N GLY A 59 3.71 12.42 11.85
CA GLY A 59 3.49 11.84 13.18
C GLY A 59 4.73 11.15 13.75
N GLU A 60 4.65 10.81 15.03
CA GLU A 60 5.77 10.18 15.75
C GLU A 60 5.96 8.73 15.37
N THR A 61 4.85 8.02 15.13
CA THR A 61 4.85 6.61 14.75
C THR A 61 4.04 6.39 13.49
N THR A 62 4.35 5.31 12.78
CA THR A 62 3.59 4.89 11.61
C THR A 62 3.38 3.38 11.63
N GLU A 63 2.25 2.95 11.08
CA GLU A 63 1.98 1.53 10.91
C GLU A 63 2.60 1.04 9.59
N VAL A 64 3.27 -0.09 9.66
CA VAL A 64 3.84 -0.79 8.50
C VAL A 64 3.16 -2.14 8.39
N LYS A 65 2.56 -2.39 7.24
CA LYS A 65 1.95 -3.66 6.92
C LYS A 65 2.85 -4.43 5.97
N VAL A 66 3.08 -5.70 6.27
CA VAL A 66 3.94 -6.58 5.47
C VAL A 66 3.15 -7.81 5.06
N TYR A 67 3.23 -8.19 3.80
CA TYR A 67 2.69 -9.44 3.30
C TYR A 67 3.80 -10.45 3.10
N SER A 68 3.59 -11.68 3.57
CA SER A 68 4.54 -12.78 3.40
C SER A 68 3.84 -14.12 3.46
N ASN A 69 4.39 -15.12 2.77
CA ASN A 69 3.95 -16.50 2.88
C ASN A 69 4.74 -17.29 3.95
N GLN A 70 5.65 -16.63 4.64
CA GLN A 70 6.38 -17.22 5.76
C GLN A 70 5.65 -16.97 7.08
N ASP A 71 5.88 -17.82 8.08
CA ASP A 71 5.20 -17.71 9.37
C ASP A 71 5.76 -16.58 10.26
N CYS A 72 7.01 -16.19 10.03
CA CYS A 72 7.70 -15.17 10.79
C CYS A 72 8.27 -14.10 9.86
N VAL A 73 8.12 -12.84 10.24
CA VAL A 73 8.75 -11.69 9.59
C VAL A 73 9.47 -10.86 10.62
N THR A 74 10.71 -10.52 10.33
CA THR A 74 11.51 -9.58 11.12
C THR A 74 11.63 -8.26 10.37
N LEU A 75 11.32 -7.15 11.05
CA LEU A 75 11.43 -5.81 10.50
C LEU A 75 12.62 -5.07 11.12
N TYR A 76 13.39 -4.42 10.27
CA TYR A 76 14.50 -3.55 10.66
C TYR A 76 14.22 -2.12 10.23
N LEU A 77 14.55 -1.17 11.08
CA LEU A 77 14.49 0.27 10.80
C LEU A 77 15.89 0.85 10.91
N ASN A 78 16.39 1.41 9.81
CA ASN A 78 17.74 2.00 9.74
C ASN A 78 18.85 1.07 10.27
N GLY A 79 18.70 -0.24 9.99
CA GLY A 79 19.64 -1.26 10.41
C GLY A 79 19.45 -1.81 11.82
N LYS A 80 18.47 -1.30 12.56
CA LYS A 80 18.13 -1.80 13.90
C LYS A 80 16.87 -2.65 13.85
N GLU A 81 16.87 -3.79 14.52
CA GLU A 81 15.72 -4.65 14.63
C GLU A 81 14.58 -3.95 15.37
N VAL A 82 13.42 -3.84 14.73
CA VAL A 82 12.19 -3.37 15.35
C VAL A 82 11.50 -4.50 16.11
N GLY A 83 11.46 -5.68 15.52
CA GLY A 83 10.86 -6.85 16.11
C GLY A 83 10.58 -7.95 15.09
N THR A 84 10.23 -9.11 15.62
CA THR A 84 9.79 -10.25 14.84
C THR A 84 8.35 -10.57 15.20
N GLN A 85 7.51 -10.79 14.20
CA GLN A 85 6.12 -11.18 14.40
C GLN A 85 5.82 -12.51 13.74
N GLN A 86 4.92 -13.25 14.37
CA GLN A 86 4.34 -14.46 13.82
C GLN A 86 2.89 -14.19 13.46
N ALA A 87 2.54 -14.42 12.22
CA ALA A 87 1.19 -14.24 11.73
C ALA A 87 0.96 -15.07 10.46
N HIS A 88 -0.25 -15.02 9.94
CA HIS A 88 -0.61 -15.69 8.70
C HIS A 88 -0.83 -14.66 7.61
N ARG A 89 0.12 -14.55 6.68
CA ARG A 89 0.09 -13.72 5.47
C ARG A 89 0.19 -12.22 5.71
N VAL A 90 -0.41 -11.67 6.76
CA VAL A 90 -0.43 -10.23 7.03
C VAL A 90 0.21 -9.94 8.38
N PHE A 91 1.22 -9.09 8.37
CA PHE A 91 2.00 -8.70 9.55
C PHE A 91 1.88 -7.20 9.76
N HIS A 92 1.66 -6.79 10.99
CA HIS A 92 1.52 -5.39 11.37
C HIS A 92 2.64 -4.99 12.32
N PHE A 93 3.34 -3.91 11.97
CA PHE A 93 4.38 -3.33 12.80
C PHE A 93 4.07 -1.85 13.02
N THR A 94 4.40 -1.35 14.21
CA THR A 94 4.40 0.08 14.51
C THR A 94 5.84 0.53 14.69
N VAL A 95 6.26 1.52 13.92
CA VAL A 95 7.63 2.03 13.92
C VAL A 95 7.66 3.52 14.20
N ALA A 96 8.68 3.96 14.95
CA ALA A 96 8.95 5.38 15.18
C ALA A 96 10.00 5.85 14.18
N LEU A 97 9.59 6.70 13.23
CA LEU A 97 10.48 7.22 12.20
C LEU A 97 11.38 8.33 12.78
N ALA A 98 12.66 8.32 12.38
CA ALA A 98 13.56 9.43 12.62
C ALA A 98 13.29 10.56 11.62
N GLU A 99 13.73 11.78 11.94
CA GLU A 99 13.61 12.91 11.01
C GLU A 99 14.32 12.62 9.69
N GLY A 100 13.66 12.97 8.58
CA GLY A 100 14.19 12.75 7.24
C GLY A 100 13.90 11.35 6.72
N PHE A 101 14.84 10.78 6.01
CA PHE A 101 14.67 9.48 5.36
C PHE A 101 14.93 8.32 6.30
N ASN A 102 14.11 7.29 6.19
CA ASN A 102 14.20 6.06 6.97
C ASN A 102 14.13 4.86 6.04
N THR A 103 15.02 3.89 6.24
CA THR A 103 15.03 2.65 5.48
C THR A 103 14.42 1.52 6.30
N LEU A 104 13.40 0.88 5.76
CA LEU A 104 12.78 -0.31 6.33
C LEU A 104 13.22 -1.54 5.55
N LEU A 105 13.59 -2.59 6.26
CA LEU A 105 13.92 -3.89 5.69
C LEU A 105 13.09 -4.96 6.38
N ALA A 106 12.34 -5.71 5.61
CA ALA A 106 11.62 -6.89 6.09
C ALA A 106 12.33 -8.15 5.62
N VAL A 107 12.51 -9.09 6.52
CA VAL A 107 13.15 -10.38 6.25
C VAL A 107 12.21 -11.50 6.65
N ALA A 108 11.97 -12.41 5.72
CA ALA A 108 11.12 -13.58 5.94
C ALA A 108 11.78 -14.81 5.29
N GLY A 109 12.43 -15.64 6.11
CA GLY A 109 13.24 -16.76 5.59
C GLY A 109 14.37 -16.26 4.70
N SER A 110 14.40 -16.71 3.46
CA SER A 110 15.37 -16.26 2.46
C SER A 110 14.92 -15.00 1.69
N ALA A 111 13.67 -14.57 1.86
CA ALA A 111 13.12 -13.42 1.18
C ALA A 111 13.42 -12.12 1.95
N LYS A 112 13.68 -11.05 1.22
CA LYS A 112 13.93 -9.71 1.77
C LYS A 112 13.23 -8.67 0.90
N ASP A 113 12.74 -7.61 1.53
CA ASP A 113 12.20 -6.44 0.84
C ASP A 113 12.54 -5.18 1.62
N SER A 114 12.84 -4.11 0.93
CA SER A 114 13.17 -2.83 1.55
C SER A 114 12.45 -1.68 0.89
N ILE A 115 12.09 -0.68 1.71
CA ILE A 115 11.54 0.58 1.24
C ILE A 115 12.17 1.73 2.00
N THR A 116 12.09 2.93 1.43
CA THR A 116 12.49 4.17 2.10
C THR A 116 11.25 5.02 2.35
N LEU A 117 11.11 5.48 3.60
CA LEU A 117 10.05 6.40 4.02
C LEU A 117 10.67 7.71 4.48
N GLU A 118 9.98 8.81 4.28
CA GLU A 118 10.38 10.12 4.74
C GLU A 118 9.44 10.59 5.84
N LYS A 119 10.00 11.01 6.98
CA LYS A 119 9.23 11.69 8.02
C LYS A 119 9.09 13.16 7.66
N VAL A 120 7.84 13.64 7.60
CA VAL A 120 7.49 15.01 7.28
C VAL A 120 6.59 15.59 8.38
N GLU A 121 6.54 16.90 8.49
CA GLU A 121 5.66 17.56 9.47
C GLU A 121 4.20 17.42 9.10
N LYS A 122 3.89 17.49 7.80
CA LYS A 122 2.54 17.36 7.27
C LYS A 122 2.55 16.53 6.01
N GLU A 123 1.64 15.58 5.93
CA GLU A 123 1.48 14.75 4.76
C GLU A 123 1.04 15.58 3.54
N PRO A 124 1.59 15.24 2.35
CA PRO A 124 1.15 15.89 1.11
C PRO A 124 -0.34 15.69 0.85
N ALA A 125 -0.98 16.71 0.29
CA ALA A 125 -2.40 16.66 -0.06
C ALA A 125 -2.75 15.56 -1.07
N CYS A 126 -1.78 15.05 -1.82
CA CYS A 126 -2.00 13.95 -2.77
C CYS A 126 -2.38 12.62 -2.11
N TYR A 127 -2.16 12.49 -0.81
CA TYR A 127 -2.58 11.30 -0.05
C TYR A 127 -4.02 11.41 0.47
N THR A 128 -4.61 12.59 0.45
CA THR A 128 -6.00 12.80 0.83
C THR A 128 -6.89 12.71 -0.40
N LEU A 129 -8.00 12.01 -0.25
CA LEU A 129 -9.02 12.00 -1.30
C LEU A 129 -9.67 13.39 -1.37
N PRO A 130 -9.95 13.91 -2.58
CA PRO A 130 -10.69 15.15 -2.71
C PRO A 130 -12.07 14.99 -2.06
N GLU A 131 -12.52 16.06 -1.40
CA GLU A 131 -13.86 16.09 -0.85
C GLU A 131 -14.88 16.02 -2.00
N PHE A 132 -15.82 15.11 -1.85
CA PHE A 132 -16.88 14.94 -2.79
C PHE A 132 -18.02 15.91 -2.47
N ASN A 133 -18.35 16.77 -3.42
CA ASN A 133 -19.44 17.72 -3.27
C ASN A 133 -20.68 17.23 -4.03
N GLU A 134 -21.59 16.60 -3.32
CA GLU A 134 -22.82 16.06 -3.88
C GLU A 134 -23.69 17.10 -4.59
N ARG A 135 -23.61 18.35 -4.18
CA ARG A 135 -24.42 19.42 -4.78
C ARG A 135 -24.00 19.78 -6.20
N GLN A 136 -22.76 19.53 -6.56
CA GLN A 136 -22.26 19.81 -7.90
C GLN A 136 -22.61 18.72 -8.89
N GLU A 137 -22.93 17.57 -8.40
CA GLU A 137 -23.04 16.38 -9.21
C GLU A 137 -24.40 16.24 -9.91
N GLY A 138 -25.42 16.78 -9.34
CA GLY A 138 -26.74 16.69 -9.91
C GLY A 138 -27.08 15.30 -10.40
N VAL A 139 -27.13 15.15 -11.69
CA VAL A 139 -27.53 13.89 -12.32
C VAL A 139 -26.45 12.84 -12.35
N ALA A 140 -25.20 13.25 -12.36
CA ALA A 140 -24.07 12.34 -12.51
C ALA A 140 -23.68 11.59 -11.25
N ASN A 141 -24.19 12.01 -10.13
CA ASN A 141 -23.79 11.49 -8.83
C ASN A 141 -24.02 10.00 -8.63
N LEU A 142 -24.98 9.42 -9.28
CA LEU A 142 -25.32 8.01 -9.11
C LEU A 142 -24.18 7.08 -9.47
N SER A 143 -23.39 7.43 -10.45
CA SER A 143 -22.23 6.66 -10.85
C SER A 143 -21.08 6.76 -9.87
N LEU A 144 -21.05 7.78 -9.02
CA LEU A 144 -19.97 8.07 -8.09
C LEU A 144 -20.16 7.42 -6.72
N ILE A 145 -21.37 7.04 -6.39
CA ILE A 145 -21.71 6.40 -5.12
C ILE A 145 -21.03 5.05 -4.93
N HIS A 146 -20.55 4.47 -5.98
CA HIS A 146 -19.93 3.14 -5.97
C HIS A 146 -18.46 3.12 -5.60
N ILE A 147 -17.94 4.22 -5.29
CA ILE A 147 -16.52 4.35 -4.95
C ILE A 147 -16.22 3.71 -3.61
#